data_8fa43e70837fcc6506a238def83a3d05
#
_entry.id   8fa43e70837fcc6506a238def83a3d05
#
_cell.length_a   1.000
_cell.length_b   1.000
_cell.length_c   1.000
_cell.angle_alpha   90.00
_cell.angle_beta   90.00
_cell.angle_gamma   90.00
#
_symmetry.space_group_name_H-M   'P 1'
#
loop_
_entity.id
_entity.type
_entity.pdbx_description
1 polymer ?
#
loop_
_entity_poly.entity_id
_entity_poly.type
_entity_poly.pdbx_seq_one_letter_code
_entity_poly.pdbx_strand_id
1 'polypeptide(L)'
;MKRVPIADVESWISPASERRPLAKALGAENVAINYFELEPGEQFGFGYHRHPDQEEVFYVLDGTATFETEDGDVTVSADGAIRFEPGEWQLGHNEGDERLRALALGAPPDSDTELTRECADCGGRQPTRIERADGEDALVTICETCGGETGRFS
;
A
#
# COMPACT_ATOMS: atom_id res chain seq x y z
N MET A 1 -12.22 14.43 21.72
CA MET A 1 -12.68 13.16 21.16
C MET A 1 -13.15 13.41 19.73
N LYS A 2 -12.74 12.58 18.78
CA LYS A 2 -13.18 12.66 17.38
C LYS A 2 -13.56 11.27 16.88
N ARG A 3 -14.62 11.16 16.10
CA ARG A 3 -15.08 9.92 15.47
C ARG A 3 -15.50 10.21 14.04
N VAL A 4 -15.33 9.25 13.16
CA VAL A 4 -15.73 9.35 11.77
C VAL A 4 -16.17 7.96 11.28
N PRO A 5 -17.30 7.84 10.58
CA PRO A 5 -17.62 6.64 9.83
C PRO A 5 -16.58 6.44 8.70
N ILE A 6 -16.11 5.24 8.49
CA ILE A 6 -15.13 4.95 7.42
C ILE A 6 -15.68 5.37 6.05
N ALA A 7 -16.97 5.14 5.80
CA ALA A 7 -17.62 5.49 4.55
C ALA A 7 -17.61 7.00 4.22
N ASP A 8 -17.48 7.86 5.24
CA ASP A 8 -17.45 9.33 5.07
C ASP A 8 -16.02 9.86 4.81
N VAL A 9 -15.00 9.01 4.89
CA VAL A 9 -13.60 9.39 4.60
C VAL A 9 -13.33 9.23 3.12
N GLU A 10 -12.88 10.31 2.46
CA GLU A 10 -12.56 10.30 1.04
C GLU A 10 -11.47 9.26 0.73
N SER A 11 -11.69 8.48 -0.33
CA SER A 11 -10.71 7.53 -0.82
C SER A 11 -9.65 8.23 -1.66
N TRP A 12 -8.39 7.87 -1.45
CA TRP A 12 -7.26 8.40 -2.21
C TRP A 12 -6.87 7.44 -3.34
N ILE A 13 -6.32 8.02 -4.41
CA ILE A 13 -5.78 7.25 -5.54
C ILE A 13 -4.73 6.26 -5.03
N SER A 14 -4.95 4.99 -5.35
CA SER A 14 -4.05 3.90 -5.00
C SER A 14 -4.29 2.69 -5.92
N PRO A 15 -3.44 1.66 -5.88
CA PRO A 15 -3.69 0.40 -6.56
C PRO A 15 -4.89 -0.39 -6.03
N ALA A 16 -5.33 -0.09 -4.80
CA ALA A 16 -6.53 -0.66 -4.19
C ALA A 16 -7.80 0.06 -4.68
N SER A 17 -8.94 -0.62 -4.68
CA SER A 17 -10.25 -0.01 -4.97
C SER A 17 -10.57 1.12 -4.02
N GLU A 18 -10.23 0.95 -2.73
CA GLU A 18 -10.40 1.97 -1.70
C GLU A 18 -9.15 2.08 -0.83
N ARG A 19 -8.70 3.32 -0.62
CA ARG A 19 -7.69 3.66 0.38
C ARG A 19 -8.14 4.91 1.12
N ARG A 20 -8.55 4.77 2.37
CA ARG A 20 -9.11 5.86 3.18
C ARG A 20 -8.18 6.20 4.34
N PRO A 21 -7.58 7.41 4.37
CA PRO A 21 -6.62 7.82 5.40
C PRO A 21 -7.33 8.20 6.70
N LEU A 22 -7.59 7.21 7.56
CA LEU A 22 -8.34 7.39 8.80
C LEU A 22 -7.61 8.28 9.81
N ALA A 23 -6.29 8.14 9.93
CA ALA A 23 -5.51 8.97 10.85
C ALA A 23 -5.69 10.45 10.56
N LYS A 24 -5.63 10.85 9.28
CA LYS A 24 -5.87 12.23 8.85
C LYS A 24 -7.29 12.69 9.20
N ALA A 25 -8.30 11.87 8.91
CA ALA A 25 -9.69 12.19 9.22
C ALA A 25 -9.94 12.33 10.72
N LEU A 26 -9.26 11.52 11.55
CA LEU A 26 -9.35 11.56 13.02
C LEU A 26 -8.46 12.63 13.65
N GLY A 27 -7.47 13.17 12.93
CA GLY A 27 -6.46 14.07 13.48
C GLY A 27 -5.44 13.36 14.38
N ALA A 28 -5.16 12.08 14.12
CA ALA A 28 -4.12 11.34 14.80
C ALA A 28 -2.73 11.78 14.31
N GLU A 29 -1.80 12.04 15.23
CA GLU A 29 -0.50 12.66 14.93
C GLU A 29 0.68 11.68 15.03
N ASN A 30 0.53 10.59 15.80
CA ASN A 30 1.64 9.68 16.12
C ASN A 30 1.54 8.31 15.43
N VAL A 31 0.53 8.12 14.60
CA VAL A 31 0.27 6.88 13.86
C VAL A 31 -0.38 7.18 12.53
N ALA A 32 0.05 6.50 11.48
CA ALA A 32 -0.68 6.43 10.22
C ALA A 32 -1.70 5.29 10.30
N ILE A 33 -2.92 5.52 9.86
CA ILE A 33 -3.96 4.49 9.77
C ILE A 33 -4.66 4.65 8.43
N ASN A 34 -4.61 3.60 7.60
CA ASN A 34 -5.34 3.54 6.35
C ASN A 34 -6.29 2.35 6.35
N TYR A 35 -7.50 2.58 5.90
CA TYR A 35 -8.44 1.51 5.59
C TYR A 35 -8.35 1.18 4.10
N PHE A 36 -8.35 -0.11 3.78
CA PHE A 36 -8.26 -0.61 2.42
C PHE A 36 -9.39 -1.57 2.07
N GLU A 37 -9.83 -1.48 0.81
CA GLU A 37 -10.59 -2.53 0.13
C GLU A 37 -9.87 -2.90 -1.17
N LEU A 38 -9.62 -4.19 -1.37
CA LEU A 38 -9.00 -4.74 -2.56
C LEU A 38 -9.95 -5.76 -3.22
N GLU A 39 -10.26 -5.52 -4.49
CA GLU A 39 -10.86 -6.55 -5.32
C GLU A 39 -9.82 -7.64 -5.67
N PRO A 40 -10.25 -8.84 -6.11
CA PRO A 40 -9.33 -9.85 -6.59
C PRO A 40 -8.32 -9.30 -7.62
N GLY A 41 -7.03 -9.57 -7.42
CA GLY A 41 -5.94 -9.10 -8.26
C GLY A 41 -5.35 -7.74 -7.89
N GLU A 42 -5.96 -7.00 -6.99
CA GLU A 42 -5.44 -5.71 -6.52
C GLU A 42 -4.38 -5.84 -5.42
N GLN A 43 -3.67 -4.76 -5.16
CA GLN A 43 -2.59 -4.70 -4.18
C GLN A 43 -2.70 -3.46 -3.28
N PHE A 44 -2.10 -3.53 -2.07
CA PHE A 44 -2.13 -2.42 -1.12
C PHE A 44 -1.24 -1.24 -1.54
N GLY A 45 -0.04 -1.53 -2.00
CA GLY A 45 0.97 -0.54 -2.35
C GLY A 45 1.24 -0.47 -3.85
N PHE A 46 1.98 0.56 -4.25
CA PHE A 46 2.32 0.79 -5.66
C PHE A 46 3.35 -0.21 -6.22
N GLY A 47 4.01 -0.96 -5.38
CA GLY A 47 4.99 -1.98 -5.74
C GLY A 47 5.65 -2.59 -4.51
N TYR A 48 6.63 -3.43 -4.73
CA TYR A 48 7.44 -4.04 -3.68
C TYR A 48 8.27 -2.94 -3.01
N HIS A 49 8.11 -2.76 -1.71
CA HIS A 49 8.61 -1.59 -1.01
C HIS A 49 9.00 -1.89 0.44
N ARG A 50 9.74 -0.96 1.03
CA ARG A 50 10.04 -0.93 2.46
C ARG A 50 9.97 0.48 3.02
N HIS A 51 9.75 0.57 4.32
CA HIS A 51 9.82 1.81 5.10
C HIS A 51 11.01 1.73 6.03
N PRO A 52 12.11 2.47 5.77
CA PRO A 52 13.36 2.34 6.55
C PRO A 52 13.18 2.60 8.04
N ASP A 53 12.29 3.53 8.40
CA ASP A 53 12.14 4.07 9.76
C ASP A 53 10.75 3.82 10.39
N GLN A 54 9.88 3.03 9.71
CA GLN A 54 8.51 2.80 10.17
C GLN A 54 8.24 1.31 10.31
N GLU A 55 7.66 0.90 11.45
CA GLU A 55 7.01 -0.39 11.53
C GLU A 55 5.59 -0.31 10.96
N GLU A 56 5.13 -1.35 10.32
CA GLU A 56 3.81 -1.42 9.72
C GLU A 56 3.09 -2.70 10.15
N VAL A 57 1.82 -2.54 10.53
CA VAL A 57 0.96 -3.66 10.91
C VAL A 57 -0.26 -3.66 10.01
N PHE A 58 -0.57 -4.80 9.40
CA PHE A 58 -1.82 -5.03 8.72
C PHE A 58 -2.72 -5.91 9.57
N TYR A 59 -3.96 -5.50 9.73
CA TYR A 59 -5.03 -6.30 10.33
C TYR A 59 -6.09 -6.58 9.27
N VAL A 60 -6.31 -7.86 8.98
CA VAL A 60 -7.29 -8.29 7.96
C VAL A 60 -8.67 -8.39 8.60
N LEU A 61 -9.63 -7.65 8.06
CA LEU A 61 -11.03 -7.62 8.51
C LEU A 61 -11.87 -8.68 7.80
N ASP A 62 -11.74 -8.78 6.48
CA ASP A 62 -12.45 -9.75 5.64
C ASP A 62 -11.53 -10.23 4.51
N GLY A 63 -11.70 -11.47 4.07
CA GLY A 63 -10.90 -12.06 3.00
C GLY A 63 -9.54 -12.55 3.47
N THR A 64 -8.61 -12.68 2.53
CA THR A 64 -7.24 -13.16 2.78
C THR A 64 -6.25 -12.29 2.02
N ALA A 65 -5.26 -11.77 2.72
CA ALA A 65 -4.14 -11.06 2.13
C ALA A 65 -2.96 -12.01 1.91
N THR A 66 -2.28 -11.87 0.78
CA THR A 66 -1.02 -12.55 0.49
C THR A 66 0.09 -11.50 0.41
N PHE A 67 1.09 -11.63 1.26
CA PHE A 67 2.25 -10.73 1.29
C PHE A 67 3.46 -11.40 0.67
N GLU A 68 3.98 -10.82 -0.40
CA GLU A 68 5.31 -11.12 -0.89
C GLU A 68 6.34 -10.56 0.08
N THR A 69 7.27 -11.38 0.55
CA THR A 69 8.34 -11.00 1.47
C THR A 69 9.69 -11.52 0.99
N GLU A 70 10.78 -11.11 1.64
CA GLU A 70 12.12 -11.63 1.34
C GLU A 70 12.26 -13.13 1.61
N ASP A 71 11.41 -13.69 2.48
CA ASP A 71 11.40 -15.11 2.85
C ASP A 71 10.30 -15.93 2.13
N GLY A 72 9.67 -15.36 1.10
CA GLY A 72 8.57 -15.96 0.35
C GLY A 72 7.21 -15.37 0.71
N ASP A 73 6.16 -15.97 0.18
CA ASP A 73 4.80 -15.48 0.37
C ASP A 73 4.22 -15.92 1.71
N VAL A 74 3.53 -15.00 2.37
CA VAL A 74 2.83 -15.22 3.65
C VAL A 74 1.38 -14.83 3.50
N THR A 75 0.45 -15.70 3.88
CA THR A 75 -0.98 -15.42 3.86
C THR A 75 -1.49 -15.05 5.25
N VAL A 76 -2.39 -14.06 5.29
CA VAL A 76 -3.08 -13.63 6.51
C VAL A 76 -4.57 -13.58 6.23
N SER A 77 -5.34 -14.42 6.91
CA SER A 77 -6.79 -14.47 6.77
C SER A 77 -7.49 -13.50 7.73
N ALA A 78 -8.81 -13.32 7.53
CA ALA A 78 -9.64 -12.49 8.40
C ALA A 78 -9.41 -12.77 9.89
N ASP A 79 -9.39 -11.69 10.69
CA ASP A 79 -9.03 -11.67 12.12
C ASP A 79 -7.56 -11.99 12.42
N GLY A 80 -6.71 -12.05 11.39
CA GLY A 80 -5.27 -12.16 11.50
C GLY A 80 -4.57 -10.81 11.34
N ALA A 81 -3.34 -10.76 11.83
CA ALA A 81 -2.48 -9.59 11.67
C ALA A 81 -1.04 -10.00 11.34
N ILE A 82 -0.34 -9.13 10.64
CA ILE A 82 1.08 -9.27 10.32
C ILE A 82 1.79 -7.95 10.62
N ARG A 83 3.01 -8.03 11.16
CA ARG A 83 3.89 -6.88 11.39
C ARG A 83 5.13 -6.98 10.53
N PHE A 84 5.47 -5.88 9.89
CA PHE A 84 6.74 -5.66 9.22
C PHE A 84 7.59 -4.71 10.05
N GLU A 85 8.80 -5.12 10.37
CA GLU A 85 9.78 -4.27 11.04
C GLU A 85 10.28 -3.18 10.08
N PRO A 86 10.83 -2.07 10.62
CA PRO A 86 11.50 -1.08 9.77
C PRO A 86 12.54 -1.74 8.86
N GLY A 87 12.49 -1.43 7.57
CA GLY A 87 13.41 -1.95 6.57
C GLY A 87 13.04 -3.29 5.92
N GLU A 88 11.99 -3.97 6.37
CA GLU A 88 11.52 -5.19 5.71
C GLU A 88 10.80 -4.88 4.40
N TRP A 89 11.17 -5.59 3.35
CA TRP A 89 10.52 -5.50 2.04
C TRP A 89 9.22 -6.30 2.02
N GLN A 90 8.18 -5.71 1.45
CA GLN A 90 6.89 -6.37 1.33
C GLN A 90 6.01 -5.79 0.20
N LEU A 91 5.07 -6.59 -0.26
CA LEU A 91 3.95 -6.16 -1.07
C LEU A 91 2.75 -7.07 -0.82
N GLY A 92 1.66 -6.51 -0.31
CA GLY A 92 0.43 -7.25 -0.06
C GLY A 92 -0.53 -7.21 -1.25
N HIS A 93 -1.13 -8.34 -1.55
CA HIS A 93 -2.08 -8.56 -2.64
C HIS A 93 -3.36 -9.24 -2.18
N ASN A 94 -4.42 -9.09 -2.96
CA ASN A 94 -5.57 -9.96 -2.91
C ASN A 94 -5.45 -11.01 -4.03
N GLU A 95 -4.94 -12.18 -3.69
CA GLU A 95 -4.85 -13.33 -4.61
C GLU A 95 -6.07 -14.27 -4.52
N GLY A 96 -7.02 -13.93 -3.64
CA GLY A 96 -8.28 -14.67 -3.47
C GLY A 96 -9.32 -14.29 -4.53
N ASP A 97 -10.50 -14.87 -4.40
CA ASP A 97 -11.66 -14.64 -5.26
C ASP A 97 -12.75 -13.77 -4.60
N GLU A 98 -12.53 -13.36 -3.37
CA GLU A 98 -13.40 -12.47 -2.59
C GLU A 98 -12.72 -11.14 -2.30
N ARG A 99 -13.52 -10.10 -2.00
CA ARG A 99 -13.04 -8.80 -1.57
C ARG A 99 -12.24 -8.92 -0.28
N LEU A 100 -11.09 -8.28 -0.24
CA LEU A 100 -10.24 -8.13 0.94
C LEU A 100 -10.49 -6.77 1.59
N ARG A 101 -10.69 -6.74 2.89
CA ARG A 101 -10.74 -5.52 3.69
C ARG A 101 -9.70 -5.58 4.81
N ALA A 102 -8.96 -4.51 4.98
CA ALA A 102 -7.88 -4.47 5.97
C ALA A 102 -7.62 -3.05 6.50
N LEU A 103 -7.01 -2.99 7.68
CA LEU A 103 -6.38 -1.80 8.22
C LEU A 103 -4.87 -1.93 8.10
N ALA A 104 -4.21 -0.86 7.69
CA ALA A 104 -2.76 -0.72 7.77
C ALA A 104 -2.42 0.39 8.77
N LEU A 105 -1.59 0.07 9.74
CA LEU A 105 -1.11 0.97 10.77
C LEU A 105 0.40 1.12 10.66
N GLY A 106 0.89 2.36 10.65
CA GLY A 106 2.33 2.65 10.59
C GLY A 106 2.74 3.64 11.67
N ALA A 107 3.87 3.39 12.32
CA ALA A 107 4.44 4.28 13.31
C ALA A 107 5.99 4.27 13.23
N PRO A 108 6.61 5.46 13.28
CA PRO A 108 6.00 6.80 13.23
C PRO A 108 5.18 7.03 11.95
N PRO A 109 4.27 8.05 11.92
CA PRO A 109 3.37 8.27 10.78
C PRO A 109 4.08 8.73 9.50
N ASP A 110 5.21 9.39 9.65
CA ASP A 110 6.03 9.88 8.55
C ASP A 110 7.26 8.98 8.40
N SER A 111 7.44 8.41 7.22
CA SER A 111 8.59 7.59 6.87
C SER A 111 8.86 7.72 5.39
N ASP A 112 10.13 7.65 5.03
CA ASP A 112 10.52 7.44 3.64
C ASP A 112 10.03 6.07 3.16
N THR A 113 9.86 5.95 1.85
CA THR A 113 9.50 4.70 1.20
C THR A 113 10.48 4.42 0.07
N GLU A 114 11.13 3.28 0.12
CA GLU A 114 11.87 2.75 -1.02
C GLU A 114 10.95 1.80 -1.78
N LEU A 115 10.73 2.10 -3.06
CA LEU A 115 9.80 1.39 -3.94
C LEU A 115 10.53 0.79 -5.12
N THR A 116 10.15 -0.44 -5.50
CA THR A 116 10.61 -1.08 -6.73
C THR A 116 9.43 -1.61 -7.53
N ARG A 117 9.55 -1.58 -8.86
CA ARG A 117 8.60 -2.16 -9.80
C ARG A 117 9.34 -2.79 -10.98
N GLU A 118 8.68 -3.76 -11.61
CA GLU A 118 9.16 -4.31 -12.88
C GLU A 118 9.18 -3.18 -13.94
N CYS A 119 10.30 -3.07 -14.63
CA CYS A 119 10.47 -2.15 -15.75
C CYS A 119 10.72 -2.95 -17.03
N ALA A 120 9.82 -2.81 -18.00
CA ALA A 120 9.91 -3.53 -19.27
C ALA A 120 11.16 -3.15 -20.08
N ASP A 121 11.59 -1.89 -20.00
CA ASP A 121 12.74 -1.36 -20.75
C ASP A 121 14.08 -1.79 -20.14
N CYS A 122 14.18 -1.81 -18.80
CA CYS A 122 15.40 -2.20 -18.11
C CYS A 122 15.52 -3.71 -17.87
N GLY A 123 14.38 -4.42 -17.85
CA GLY A 123 14.27 -5.80 -17.42
C GLY A 123 14.40 -5.96 -15.89
N GLY A 124 13.42 -6.61 -15.24
CA GLY A 124 13.41 -6.84 -13.81
C GLY A 124 13.01 -5.62 -12.97
N ARG A 125 13.05 -5.80 -11.66
CA ARG A 125 12.70 -4.75 -10.69
C ARG A 125 13.74 -3.65 -10.66
N GLN A 126 13.24 -2.41 -10.69
CA GLN A 126 14.06 -1.20 -10.65
C GLN A 126 13.55 -0.24 -9.57
N PRO A 127 14.44 0.57 -8.96
CA PRO A 127 14.01 1.68 -8.11
C PRO A 127 13.00 2.55 -8.84
N THR A 128 11.95 2.94 -8.14
CA THR A 128 10.78 3.58 -8.74
C THR A 128 10.29 4.71 -7.85
N ARG A 129 9.92 5.84 -8.44
CA ARG A 129 9.28 6.96 -7.74
C ARG A 129 7.83 7.12 -8.20
N ILE A 130 7.02 7.74 -7.34
CA ILE A 130 5.62 8.07 -7.63
C ILE A 130 5.53 9.55 -7.94
N GLU A 131 4.85 9.89 -9.02
CA GLU A 131 4.61 11.26 -9.44
C GLU A 131 3.13 11.47 -9.77
N ARG A 132 2.68 12.73 -9.72
CA ARG A 132 1.38 13.11 -10.26
C ARG A 132 1.49 13.20 -11.77
N ALA A 133 0.54 12.62 -12.50
CA ALA A 133 0.50 12.75 -13.95
C ALA A 133 0.16 14.20 -14.35
N ASP A 134 0.85 14.71 -15.37
CA ASP A 134 0.63 16.07 -15.86
C ASP A 134 -0.77 16.21 -16.48
N GLY A 135 -1.58 17.13 -15.92
CA GLY A 135 -2.90 17.47 -16.43
C GLY A 135 -3.99 16.42 -16.22
N GLU A 136 -3.72 15.38 -15.44
CA GLU A 136 -4.66 14.32 -15.12
C GLU A 136 -4.79 14.12 -13.59
N ASP A 137 -5.95 13.66 -13.12
CA ASP A 137 -6.10 13.21 -11.74
C ASP A 137 -5.66 11.75 -11.61
N ALA A 138 -4.37 11.53 -11.77
CA ALA A 138 -3.74 10.22 -11.74
C ALA A 138 -2.35 10.27 -11.10
N LEU A 139 -1.91 9.15 -10.53
CA LEU A 139 -0.54 8.91 -10.10
C LEU A 139 0.15 7.97 -11.08
N VAL A 140 1.41 8.25 -11.37
CA VAL A 140 2.26 7.40 -12.21
C VAL A 140 3.48 6.95 -11.43
N THR A 141 3.94 5.76 -11.74
CA THR A 141 5.20 5.24 -11.22
C THR A 141 6.24 5.26 -12.32
N ILE A 142 7.41 5.83 -12.00
CA ILE A 142 8.49 6.10 -12.95
C ILE A 142 9.74 5.35 -12.52
N CYS A 143 10.30 4.56 -13.45
CA CYS A 143 11.58 3.90 -13.24
C CYS A 143 12.70 4.94 -13.09
N GLU A 144 13.43 4.90 -11.99
CA GLU A 144 14.53 5.84 -11.75
C GLU A 144 15.77 5.55 -12.62
N THR A 145 15.88 4.34 -13.14
CA THR A 145 17.01 3.92 -13.98
C THR A 145 16.89 4.46 -15.42
N CYS A 146 15.70 4.36 -16.04
CA CYS A 146 15.52 4.76 -17.45
C CYS A 146 14.52 5.91 -17.66
N GLY A 147 13.76 6.30 -16.63
CA GLY A 147 12.72 7.33 -16.73
C GLY A 147 11.41 6.86 -17.35
N GLY A 148 11.27 5.59 -17.68
CA GLY A 148 10.04 5.02 -18.25
C GLY A 148 8.92 4.88 -17.22
N GLU A 149 7.66 5.06 -17.67
CA GLU A 149 6.49 4.81 -16.83
C GLU A 149 6.31 3.31 -16.61
N THR A 150 6.12 2.90 -15.36
CA THR A 150 5.95 1.50 -14.95
C THR A 150 4.53 1.19 -14.44
N GLY A 151 3.69 2.19 -14.31
CA GLY A 151 2.30 2.02 -13.91
C GLY A 151 1.56 3.36 -13.83
N ARG A 152 0.23 3.28 -13.97
CA ARG A 152 -0.67 4.44 -13.89
C ARG A 152 -1.91 4.08 -13.09
N PHE A 153 -2.32 4.97 -12.18
CA PHE A 153 -3.40 4.76 -11.23
C PHE A 153 -4.28 6.02 -11.18
N SER A 154 -5.56 5.84 -11.24
CA SER A 154 -6.54 6.94 -11.22
C SER A 154 -7.74 6.66 -10.31
#